data_ac57f309367cfd130a7b42e686ecc36b
#
_entry.id   ac57f309367cfd130a7b42e686ecc36b
#
_cell.length_a   1.000
_cell.length_b   1.000
_cell.length_c   1.000
_cell.angle_alpha   90.00
_cell.angle_beta   90.00
_cell.angle_gamma   90.00
#
_symmetry.space_group_name_H-M   'P 1'
#
loop_
_entity.id
_entity.type
_entity.pdbx_description
1 polymer ?
#
loop_
_entity_poly.entity_id
_entity_poly.type
_entity_poly.pdbx_seq_one_letter_code
_entity_poly.pdbx_strand_id
1 'polypeptide(L)'
;LFRSGDKTKEKDVYQIWYFHGQVSKVDMEACGCKCGDKSYYPCQVTMVNNRVIKVALSPLDSGEFPYDVMVWQAQPDHWAGVGVARQMRTCQKGVNAAVRNLMDNAGLGGGPQIIVDRSKVIPANGKWEMTPRKFWWSKDGVDAVDVRTAFTFVVVPILQQELMNIIQFWLKEAEDVTGMPALMQGQQGKAPDTVGGMTILNNNASTVKRRIARTFDDRVTEPHISRYYEYLLLHG
;
A
#
# COMPACT_ATOMS: atom_id res chain seq x y z
N LEU A 1 -16.48 4.12 2.15
CA LEU A 1 -17.75 4.52 1.51
C LEU A 1 -17.46 4.85 0.04
N PHE A 2 -17.37 3.83 -0.81
CA PHE A 2 -17.44 4.05 -2.25
C PHE A 2 -18.92 4.19 -2.61
N ARG A 3 -19.36 5.39 -2.95
CA ARG A 3 -20.64 5.62 -3.58
C ARG A 3 -20.61 5.00 -4.98
N SER A 4 -21.30 3.89 -5.16
CA SER A 4 -21.72 3.44 -6.47
C SER A 4 -22.85 4.38 -6.93
N GLY A 5 -22.68 5.01 -8.05
CA GLY A 5 -23.79 5.69 -8.71
C GLY A 5 -23.45 7.05 -9.30
N ASP A 6 -22.60 7.06 -10.27
CA ASP A 6 -22.76 7.96 -11.40
C ASP A 6 -22.32 7.21 -12.66
N LYS A 7 -23.31 6.78 -13.42
CA LYS A 7 -23.11 6.41 -14.82
C LYS A 7 -22.80 7.68 -15.58
N THR A 8 -21.60 8.24 -15.35
CA THR A 8 -21.00 9.14 -16.31
C THR A 8 -20.94 8.36 -17.61
N LYS A 9 -21.58 8.90 -18.66
CA LYS A 9 -21.49 8.42 -20.03
C LYS A 9 -20.05 7.96 -20.24
N GLU A 10 -19.84 6.67 -20.51
CA GLU A 10 -18.56 6.14 -20.95
C GLU A 10 -18.14 7.04 -22.11
N LYS A 11 -17.18 7.93 -21.86
CA LYS A 11 -16.48 8.59 -22.95
C LYS A 11 -15.87 7.44 -23.72
N ASP A 12 -16.09 7.39 -25.02
CA ASP A 12 -15.47 6.42 -25.91
C ASP A 12 -13.95 6.51 -25.71
N VAL A 13 -13.44 5.65 -24.83
CA VAL A 13 -12.02 5.57 -24.50
C VAL A 13 -11.45 4.53 -25.42
N TYR A 14 -10.64 4.98 -26.36
CA TYR A 14 -9.91 4.07 -27.24
C TYR A 14 -8.69 3.53 -26.52
N GLN A 15 -8.52 2.21 -26.50
CA GLN A 15 -7.28 1.57 -26.04
C GLN A 15 -6.24 1.65 -27.14
N ILE A 16 -5.12 2.31 -26.83
CA ILE A 16 -3.96 2.39 -27.70
C ILE A 16 -2.89 1.46 -27.16
N TRP A 17 -2.42 0.54 -27.98
CA TRP A 17 -1.35 -0.39 -27.67
C TRP A 17 -0.09 0.01 -28.42
N TYR A 18 1.01 0.11 -27.71
CA TYR A 18 2.33 0.29 -28.26
C TYR A 18 3.09 -1.01 -28.10
N PHE A 19 3.34 -1.69 -29.20
CA PHE A 19 4.18 -2.88 -29.24
C PHE A 19 5.59 -2.47 -29.67
N HIS A 20 6.59 -2.90 -28.92
CA HIS A 20 7.99 -2.76 -29.29
C HIS A 20 8.59 -4.16 -29.37
N GLY A 21 9.19 -4.49 -30.49
CA GLY A 21 9.78 -5.80 -30.69
C GLY A 21 10.20 -6.03 -32.12
N GLN A 22 10.64 -7.25 -32.36
CA GLN A 22 11.01 -7.67 -33.71
C GLN A 22 9.77 -8.17 -34.45
N VAL A 23 9.54 -7.62 -35.63
CA VAL A 23 8.45 -7.98 -36.53
C VAL A 23 9.03 -8.64 -37.76
N SER A 24 8.38 -9.69 -38.24
CA SER A 24 8.83 -10.40 -39.47
C SER A 24 8.67 -9.52 -40.71
N LYS A 25 9.54 -9.75 -41.71
CA LYS A 25 9.43 -9.06 -43.02
C LYS A 25 8.04 -9.25 -43.65
N VAL A 26 7.47 -10.46 -43.56
CA VAL A 26 6.15 -10.79 -44.11
C VAL A 26 5.04 -9.94 -43.48
N ASP A 27 5.06 -9.79 -42.18
CA ASP A 27 4.07 -8.97 -41.48
C ASP A 27 4.21 -7.49 -41.77
N MET A 28 5.45 -7.02 -41.92
CA MET A 28 5.75 -5.64 -42.28
C MET A 28 5.25 -5.31 -43.72
N GLU A 29 5.50 -6.19 -44.68
CA GLU A 29 5.01 -6.05 -46.03
C GLU A 29 3.48 -6.12 -46.11
N ALA A 30 2.84 -6.97 -45.29
CA ALA A 30 1.39 -7.02 -45.16
C ALA A 30 0.78 -5.71 -44.62
N CYS A 31 1.54 -4.98 -43.81
CA CYS A 31 1.18 -3.62 -43.33
C CYS A 31 1.51 -2.51 -44.34
N GLY A 32 2.02 -2.85 -45.52
CA GLY A 32 2.36 -1.89 -46.57
C GLY A 32 3.72 -1.19 -46.39
N CYS A 33 4.58 -1.71 -45.51
CA CYS A 33 5.92 -1.18 -45.31
C CYS A 33 6.90 -1.73 -46.35
N LYS A 34 7.75 -0.87 -46.88
CA LYS A 34 8.86 -1.33 -47.76
C LYS A 34 10.00 -1.79 -46.87
N CYS A 35 10.33 -3.07 -46.93
CA CYS A 35 11.38 -3.69 -46.13
C CYS A 35 12.63 -3.95 -46.95
N GLY A 36 13.79 -3.97 -46.31
CA GLY A 36 15.07 -4.39 -46.90
C GLY A 36 15.23 -5.93 -46.88
N ASP A 37 16.47 -6.40 -46.84
CA ASP A 37 16.78 -7.84 -46.97
C ASP A 37 16.80 -8.63 -45.65
N LYS A 38 16.58 -7.97 -44.50
CA LYS A 38 16.56 -8.64 -43.21
C LYS A 38 15.26 -9.43 -43.04
N SER A 39 15.31 -10.57 -42.36
CA SER A 39 14.13 -11.41 -42.05
C SER A 39 13.27 -10.82 -40.94
N TYR A 40 13.87 -10.05 -40.02
CA TYR A 40 13.21 -9.40 -38.85
C TYR A 40 13.71 -7.97 -38.72
N TYR A 41 12.82 -7.10 -38.31
CA TYR A 41 13.07 -5.68 -38.07
C TYR A 41 12.63 -5.25 -36.68
N PRO A 42 13.48 -4.53 -35.93
CA PRO A 42 13.06 -3.93 -34.68
C PRO A 42 12.09 -2.78 -34.97
N CYS A 43 10.85 -2.89 -34.53
CA CYS A 43 9.79 -1.96 -34.86
C CYS A 43 8.96 -1.55 -33.63
N GLN A 44 8.40 -0.36 -33.75
CA GLN A 44 7.29 0.09 -32.92
C GLN A 44 5.99 -0.01 -33.70
N VAL A 45 5.03 -0.80 -33.21
CA VAL A 45 3.71 -0.92 -33.79
C VAL A 45 2.69 -0.27 -32.87
N THR A 46 1.93 0.69 -33.40
CA THR A 46 0.83 1.33 -32.69
C THR A 46 -0.49 0.74 -33.17
N MET A 47 -1.27 0.22 -32.25
CA MET A 47 -2.57 -0.37 -32.53
C MET A 47 -3.66 0.33 -31.74
N VAL A 48 -4.82 0.52 -32.36
CA VAL A 48 -6.04 0.97 -31.68
C VAL A 48 -7.11 -0.09 -31.88
N ASN A 49 -7.64 -0.59 -30.78
CA ASN A 49 -8.44 -1.80 -30.77
C ASN A 49 -7.68 -2.94 -31.48
N ASN A 50 -8.18 -3.46 -32.60
CA ASN A 50 -7.55 -4.54 -33.39
C ASN A 50 -6.97 -4.05 -34.72
N ARG A 51 -6.74 -2.73 -34.88
CA ARG A 51 -6.21 -2.16 -36.13
C ARG A 51 -4.85 -1.56 -35.89
N VAL A 52 -3.89 -1.94 -36.72
CA VAL A 52 -2.57 -1.29 -36.79
C VAL A 52 -2.74 0.08 -37.43
N ILE A 53 -2.28 1.12 -36.76
CA ILE A 53 -2.35 2.51 -37.25
C ILE A 53 -0.99 2.97 -37.76
N LYS A 54 0.07 2.57 -37.07
CA LYS A 54 1.43 3.01 -37.38
C LYS A 54 2.41 1.88 -37.15
N VAL A 55 3.33 1.71 -38.09
CA VAL A 55 4.52 0.88 -37.92
C VAL A 55 5.72 1.77 -38.20
N ALA A 56 6.65 1.83 -37.27
CA ALA A 56 7.89 2.59 -37.41
C ALA A 56 9.08 1.70 -37.08
N LEU A 57 10.15 1.78 -37.85
CA LEU A 57 11.41 1.12 -37.52
C LEU A 57 12.01 1.76 -36.27
N SER A 58 12.70 0.97 -35.45
CA SER A 58 13.48 1.50 -34.35
C SER A 58 14.59 2.41 -34.93
N PRO A 59 14.80 3.58 -34.34
CA PRO A 59 15.89 4.46 -34.76
C PRO A 59 17.26 3.97 -34.25
N LEU A 60 17.32 2.94 -33.41
CA LEU A 60 18.55 2.38 -32.86
C LEU A 60 18.95 1.11 -33.62
N ASP A 61 20.19 1.03 -34.03
CA ASP A 61 20.72 -0.16 -34.69
C ASP A 61 20.86 -1.36 -33.75
N SER A 62 21.06 -1.12 -32.46
CA SER A 62 21.13 -2.16 -31.44
C SER A 62 19.84 -2.97 -31.33
N GLY A 63 18.68 -2.41 -31.73
CA GLY A 63 17.37 -3.05 -31.60
C GLY A 63 16.94 -3.25 -30.17
N GLU A 64 17.56 -2.59 -29.21
CA GLU A 64 17.21 -2.63 -27.81
C GLU A 64 15.82 -2.04 -27.53
N PHE A 65 15.21 -2.50 -26.44
CA PHE A 65 13.94 -1.93 -26.01
C PHE A 65 14.12 -0.49 -25.52
N PRO A 66 13.19 0.42 -25.86
CA PRO A 66 13.26 1.81 -25.43
C PRO A 66 12.81 2.02 -23.97
N TYR A 67 12.60 0.97 -23.22
CA TYR A 67 12.14 1.00 -21.83
C TYR A 67 13.18 0.43 -20.90
N ASP A 68 13.47 1.17 -19.84
CA ASP A 68 14.33 0.73 -18.76
C ASP A 68 13.47 0.27 -17.60
N VAL A 69 13.78 -0.90 -17.04
CA VAL A 69 12.99 -1.49 -15.96
C VAL A 69 13.83 -1.53 -14.70
N MET A 70 13.43 -0.71 -13.73
CA MET A 70 13.92 -0.81 -12.36
C MET A 70 12.96 -1.60 -11.50
N VAL A 71 13.48 -2.58 -10.79
CA VAL A 71 12.74 -3.36 -9.81
C VAL A 71 13.26 -3.07 -8.41
N TRP A 72 12.36 -2.91 -7.44
CA TRP A 72 12.74 -2.71 -6.04
C TRP A 72 13.46 -3.93 -5.48
N GLN A 73 12.88 -5.10 -5.68
CA GLN A 73 13.48 -6.39 -5.36
C GLN A 73 13.30 -7.32 -6.55
N ALA A 74 14.41 -7.82 -7.07
CA ALA A 74 14.39 -8.81 -8.15
C ALA A 74 13.76 -10.13 -7.64
N GLN A 75 12.93 -10.73 -8.47
CA GLN A 75 12.36 -12.04 -8.26
C GLN A 75 12.80 -12.94 -9.41
N PRO A 76 13.32 -14.16 -9.15
CA PRO A 76 13.58 -15.11 -10.21
C PRO A 76 12.35 -15.29 -11.09
N ASP A 77 12.57 -15.41 -12.38
CA ASP A 77 11.54 -15.67 -13.40
C ASP A 77 10.46 -14.58 -13.57
N HIS A 78 10.64 -13.41 -12.97
CA HIS A 78 9.68 -12.32 -13.10
C HIS A 78 10.35 -10.98 -13.38
N TRP A 79 10.11 -10.41 -14.56
CA TRP A 79 10.75 -9.17 -15.02
C TRP A 79 10.40 -7.93 -14.18
N ALA A 80 9.18 -7.88 -13.63
CA ALA A 80 8.70 -6.72 -12.86
C ALA A 80 9.11 -6.75 -11.37
N GLY A 81 9.63 -7.88 -10.86
CA GLY A 81 10.04 -8.02 -9.47
C GLY A 81 8.93 -7.76 -8.45
N VAL A 82 9.32 -7.40 -7.23
CA VAL A 82 8.41 -7.10 -6.10
C VAL A 82 8.62 -5.67 -5.65
N GLY A 83 7.54 -4.89 -5.65
CA GLY A 83 7.55 -3.52 -5.15
C GLY A 83 7.34 -3.44 -3.63
N VAL A 84 7.73 -2.30 -3.03
CA VAL A 84 7.61 -2.00 -1.58
C VAL A 84 6.19 -2.22 -1.06
N ALA A 85 5.18 -1.77 -1.79
CA ALA A 85 3.78 -1.92 -1.39
C ALA A 85 3.36 -3.39 -1.20
N ARG A 86 3.88 -4.28 -2.03
CA ARG A 86 3.62 -5.72 -1.90
C ARG A 86 4.32 -6.31 -0.68
N GLN A 87 5.53 -5.87 -0.37
CA GLN A 87 6.27 -6.29 0.83
C GLN A 87 5.56 -5.83 2.10
N MET A 88 5.11 -4.58 2.15
CA MET A 88 4.42 -4.00 3.31
C MET A 88 3.01 -4.53 3.53
N ARG A 89 2.43 -5.24 2.58
CA ARG A 89 1.01 -5.64 2.62
C ARG A 89 0.64 -6.42 3.89
N THR A 90 1.50 -7.30 4.36
CA THR A 90 1.25 -8.11 5.56
C THR A 90 1.33 -7.24 6.81
N CYS A 91 2.36 -6.40 6.93
CA CYS A 91 2.51 -5.47 8.05
C CYS A 91 1.33 -4.48 8.12
N GLN A 92 0.92 -3.93 6.98
CA GLN A 92 -0.24 -3.05 6.89
C GLN A 92 -1.54 -3.72 7.37
N LYS A 93 -1.76 -4.99 7.01
CA LYS A 93 -2.91 -5.75 7.51
C LYS A 93 -2.84 -5.97 9.02
N GLY A 94 -1.64 -6.26 9.55
CA GLY A 94 -1.40 -6.42 10.98
C GLY A 94 -1.70 -5.15 11.77
N VAL A 95 -1.18 -4.00 11.32
CA VAL A 95 -1.48 -2.69 11.93
C VAL A 95 -2.97 -2.40 11.91
N ASN A 96 -3.63 -2.57 10.75
CA ASN A 96 -5.07 -2.29 10.63
C ASN A 96 -5.91 -3.17 11.54
N ALA A 97 -5.57 -4.45 11.71
CA ALA A 97 -6.25 -5.36 12.62
C ALA A 97 -6.05 -4.95 14.09
N ALA A 98 -4.81 -4.63 14.46
CA ALA A 98 -4.48 -4.22 15.83
C ALA A 98 -5.16 -2.89 16.21
N VAL A 99 -5.20 -1.91 15.30
CA VAL A 99 -5.89 -0.63 15.52
C VAL A 99 -7.40 -0.82 15.67
N ARG A 100 -8.03 -1.69 14.87
CA ARG A 100 -9.46 -2.00 15.03
C ARG A 100 -9.73 -2.63 16.40
N ASN A 101 -8.93 -3.63 16.78
CA ASN A 101 -9.07 -4.25 18.10
C ASN A 101 -8.88 -3.25 19.25
N LEU A 102 -7.95 -2.28 19.09
CA LEU A 102 -7.76 -1.21 20.07
C LEU A 102 -9.01 -0.33 20.19
N MET A 103 -9.60 0.07 19.06
CA MET A 103 -10.81 0.88 19.05
C MET A 103 -12.02 0.12 19.60
N ASP A 104 -12.17 -1.15 19.24
CA ASP A 104 -13.26 -2.00 19.74
C ASP A 104 -13.12 -2.23 21.26
N ASN A 105 -11.91 -2.53 21.75
CA ASN A 105 -11.64 -2.67 23.18
C ASN A 105 -11.87 -1.35 23.93
N ALA A 106 -11.45 -0.21 23.38
CA ALA A 106 -11.71 1.10 23.96
C ALA A 106 -13.22 1.41 24.02
N GLY A 107 -13.97 1.05 22.97
CA GLY A 107 -15.42 1.20 22.95
C GLY A 107 -16.14 0.33 23.98
N LEU A 108 -15.71 -0.94 24.13
CA LEU A 108 -16.29 -1.87 25.11
C LEU A 108 -15.86 -1.54 26.54
N GLY A 109 -14.60 -1.11 26.73
CA GLY A 109 -14.04 -0.78 28.04
C GLY A 109 -14.33 0.65 28.50
N GLY A 110 -14.87 1.52 27.63
CA GLY A 110 -15.15 2.93 27.94
C GLY A 110 -16.24 3.16 29.00
N GLY A 111 -16.93 2.10 29.40
CA GLY A 111 -17.91 2.11 30.50
C GLY A 111 -18.31 0.70 30.89
N PRO A 112 -18.79 0.50 32.13
CA PRO A 112 -19.26 -0.80 32.54
C PRO A 112 -20.50 -1.21 31.74
N GLN A 113 -20.58 -2.46 31.37
CA GLN A 113 -21.81 -3.04 30.85
C GLN A 113 -22.76 -3.27 32.03
N ILE A 114 -24.00 -2.89 31.87
CA ILE A 114 -24.98 -2.90 32.97
C ILE A 114 -26.01 -3.98 32.70
N ILE A 115 -26.08 -4.94 33.61
CA ILE A 115 -27.13 -5.96 33.65
C ILE A 115 -28.16 -5.48 34.66
N VAL A 116 -29.42 -5.36 34.22
CA VAL A 116 -30.52 -4.87 35.06
C VAL A 116 -31.54 -5.97 35.24
N ASP A 117 -31.86 -6.26 36.49
CA ASP A 117 -32.98 -7.15 36.84
C ASP A 117 -34.31 -6.41 36.70
N ARG A 118 -35.00 -6.68 35.60
CA ARG A 118 -36.30 -6.07 35.29
C ARG A 118 -37.43 -6.46 36.25
N SER A 119 -37.23 -7.49 37.06
CA SER A 119 -38.23 -7.88 38.06
C SER A 119 -38.27 -6.90 39.23
N LYS A 120 -37.15 -6.20 39.50
CA LYS A 120 -36.97 -5.38 40.71
C LYS A 120 -37.13 -3.88 40.47
N VAL A 121 -36.81 -3.40 39.27
CA VAL A 121 -36.79 -1.95 38.96
C VAL A 121 -37.45 -1.62 37.64
N ILE A 122 -37.96 -0.38 37.52
CA ILE A 122 -38.54 0.20 36.33
C ILE A 122 -37.94 1.59 36.13
N PRO A 123 -37.52 1.98 34.89
CA PRO A 123 -37.06 3.33 34.62
C PRO A 123 -38.22 4.33 34.69
N ALA A 124 -38.04 5.45 35.40
CA ALA A 124 -39.06 6.47 35.58
C ALA A 124 -39.54 7.10 34.23
N ASN A 125 -38.68 7.13 33.23
CA ASN A 125 -38.97 7.66 31.89
C ASN A 125 -39.39 6.57 30.89
N GLY A 126 -39.59 5.33 31.29
CA GLY A 126 -39.93 4.20 30.42
C GLY A 126 -38.82 3.71 29.47
N LYS A 127 -37.68 4.42 29.38
CA LYS A 127 -36.56 4.06 28.49
C LYS A 127 -35.44 3.36 29.27
N TRP A 128 -34.91 2.24 28.74
CA TRP A 128 -33.85 1.43 29.30
C TRP A 128 -32.43 1.92 28.88
N GLU A 129 -32.26 3.25 28.79
CA GLU A 129 -31.00 3.89 28.50
C GLU A 129 -30.38 4.45 29.78
N MET A 130 -29.06 4.37 29.92
CA MET A 130 -28.35 5.03 31.01
C MET A 130 -28.05 6.47 30.61
N THR A 131 -28.75 7.39 31.30
CA THR A 131 -28.53 8.83 31.14
C THR A 131 -28.09 9.45 32.46
N PRO A 132 -27.32 10.55 32.45
CA PRO A 132 -27.00 11.27 33.69
C PRO A 132 -28.27 11.64 34.48
N ARG A 133 -28.24 11.47 35.81
CA ARG A 133 -29.33 11.78 36.73
C ARG A 133 -30.61 11.01 36.44
N LYS A 134 -30.51 9.77 35.97
CA LYS A 134 -31.69 8.93 35.74
C LYS A 134 -32.31 8.44 37.05
N PHE A 135 -33.65 8.47 37.11
CA PHE A 135 -34.42 7.94 38.23
C PHE A 135 -34.97 6.55 37.89
N TRP A 136 -34.96 5.69 38.92
CA TRP A 136 -35.50 4.35 38.84
C TRP A 136 -36.51 4.15 39.97
N TRP A 137 -37.61 3.51 39.67
CA TRP A 137 -38.63 3.16 40.62
C TRP A 137 -38.43 1.69 41.02
N SER A 138 -38.55 1.37 42.32
CA SER A 138 -38.70 -0.02 42.76
C SER A 138 -40.08 -0.53 42.39
N LYS A 139 -40.21 -1.78 42.07
CA LYS A 139 -41.52 -2.40 41.93
C LYS A 139 -42.13 -2.69 43.31
N ASP A 140 -43.46 -2.72 43.35
CA ASP A 140 -44.20 -3.03 44.57
C ASP A 140 -43.82 -4.42 45.09
N GLY A 141 -43.57 -4.52 46.41
CA GLY A 141 -43.20 -5.76 47.09
C GLY A 141 -41.71 -6.12 47.05
N VAL A 142 -40.84 -5.23 46.54
CA VAL A 142 -39.38 -5.44 46.51
C VAL A 142 -38.74 -4.68 47.69
N ASP A 143 -38.02 -5.41 48.57
CA ASP A 143 -37.30 -4.82 49.69
C ASP A 143 -36.11 -3.95 49.24
N ALA A 144 -35.75 -2.96 50.07
CA ALA A 144 -34.66 -2.02 49.75
C ALA A 144 -33.30 -2.71 49.54
N VAL A 145 -33.06 -3.88 50.13
CA VAL A 145 -31.85 -4.69 49.94
C VAL A 145 -31.86 -5.32 48.57
N ASP A 146 -33.00 -5.78 48.07
CA ASP A 146 -33.16 -6.38 46.75
C ASP A 146 -33.01 -5.35 45.63
N VAL A 147 -33.40 -4.12 45.83
CA VAL A 147 -33.21 -3.03 44.89
C VAL A 147 -31.73 -2.76 44.64
N ARG A 148 -30.87 -2.87 45.64
CA ARG A 148 -29.41 -2.70 45.49
C ARG A 148 -28.78 -3.77 44.59
N THR A 149 -29.35 -4.96 44.57
CA THR A 149 -28.88 -6.09 43.73
C THR A 149 -29.50 -6.09 42.34
N ALA A 150 -30.37 -5.11 42.02
CA ALA A 150 -31.02 -5.01 40.73
C ALA A 150 -30.06 -4.62 39.59
N PHE A 151 -28.89 -4.07 39.90
CA PHE A 151 -27.86 -3.63 38.93
C PHE A 151 -26.57 -4.41 39.15
N THR A 152 -26.10 -5.07 38.12
CA THR A 152 -24.79 -5.71 38.09
C THR A 152 -23.93 -5.03 37.01
N PHE A 153 -22.75 -4.60 37.42
CA PHE A 153 -21.81 -3.94 36.51
C PHE A 153 -20.74 -4.93 36.09
N VAL A 154 -20.64 -5.16 34.79
CA VAL A 154 -19.59 -5.98 34.18
C VAL A 154 -18.57 -5.04 33.56
N VAL A 155 -17.35 -5.05 34.11
CA VAL A 155 -16.24 -4.23 33.58
C VAL A 155 -15.46 -5.08 32.62
N VAL A 156 -15.34 -4.59 31.37
CA VAL A 156 -14.47 -5.20 30.37
C VAL A 156 -13.05 -4.63 30.56
N PRO A 157 -12.02 -5.48 30.69
CA PRO A 157 -10.66 -4.99 30.90
C PRO A 157 -10.18 -4.23 29.66
N ILE A 158 -9.53 -3.09 29.90
CA ILE A 158 -8.91 -2.28 28.86
C ILE A 158 -7.48 -2.78 28.66
N LEU A 159 -7.21 -3.44 27.52
CA LEU A 159 -5.91 -3.98 27.13
C LEU A 159 -5.15 -3.01 26.20
N GLN A 160 -5.22 -1.73 26.51
CA GLN A 160 -4.71 -0.67 25.64
C GLN A 160 -3.19 -0.77 25.45
N GLN A 161 -2.44 -1.06 26.51
CA GLN A 161 -0.98 -1.13 26.45
C GLN A 161 -0.49 -2.31 25.60
N GLU A 162 -1.11 -3.47 25.78
CA GLU A 162 -0.78 -4.69 25.02
C GLU A 162 -1.08 -4.50 23.52
N LEU A 163 -2.22 -3.90 23.21
CA LEU A 163 -2.60 -3.63 21.82
C LEU A 163 -1.68 -2.57 21.16
N MET A 164 -1.28 -1.56 21.92
CA MET A 164 -0.28 -0.59 21.43
C MET A 164 1.08 -1.24 21.19
N ASN A 165 1.51 -2.18 22.01
CA ASN A 165 2.74 -2.94 21.80
C ASN A 165 2.68 -3.77 20.50
N ILE A 166 1.52 -4.38 20.21
CA ILE A 166 1.31 -5.11 18.95
C ILE A 166 1.38 -4.18 17.74
N ILE A 167 0.83 -2.97 17.83
CA ILE A 167 0.92 -1.96 16.77
C ILE A 167 2.39 -1.58 16.53
N GLN A 168 3.14 -1.32 17.59
CA GLN A 168 4.56 -0.97 17.49
C GLN A 168 5.39 -2.13 16.91
N PHE A 169 5.08 -3.37 17.27
CA PHE A 169 5.70 -4.55 16.68
C PHE A 169 5.51 -4.57 15.15
N TRP A 170 4.28 -4.41 14.67
CA TRP A 170 4.02 -4.42 13.22
C TRP A 170 4.63 -3.23 12.49
N LEU A 171 4.74 -2.06 13.12
CA LEU A 171 5.43 -0.90 12.55
C LEU A 171 6.93 -1.18 12.41
N LYS A 172 7.55 -1.79 13.42
CA LYS A 172 8.96 -2.19 13.37
C LYS A 172 9.20 -3.25 12.30
N GLU A 173 8.35 -4.27 12.20
CA GLU A 173 8.40 -5.26 11.12
C GLU A 173 8.33 -4.61 9.73
N ALA A 174 7.49 -3.56 9.58
CA ALA A 174 7.41 -2.82 8.32
C ALA A 174 8.73 -2.09 7.98
N GLU A 175 9.42 -1.53 8.96
CA GLU A 175 10.74 -0.92 8.78
C GLU A 175 11.80 -1.95 8.37
N ASP A 176 11.80 -3.11 9.03
CA ASP A 176 12.76 -4.18 8.78
C ASP A 176 12.55 -4.79 7.38
N VAL A 177 11.31 -5.06 6.99
CA VAL A 177 10.97 -5.64 5.67
C VAL A 177 11.27 -4.67 4.53
N THR A 178 11.07 -3.37 4.72
CA THR A 178 11.32 -2.36 3.69
C THR A 178 12.77 -1.89 3.67
N GLY A 179 13.52 -2.13 4.75
CA GLY A 179 14.84 -1.56 4.96
C GLY A 179 14.85 -0.04 5.09
N MET A 180 13.73 0.54 5.50
CA MET A 180 13.56 1.99 5.73
C MET A 180 13.33 2.29 7.20
N PRO A 181 14.39 2.34 8.02
CA PRO A 181 14.26 2.63 9.45
C PRO A 181 13.71 4.04 9.70
N ALA A 182 13.03 4.23 10.84
CA ALA A 182 12.40 5.49 11.24
C ALA A 182 13.37 6.69 11.23
N LEU A 183 14.65 6.45 11.50
CA LEU A 183 15.70 7.47 11.40
C LEU A 183 15.74 8.13 10.01
N MET A 184 15.54 7.36 8.95
CA MET A 184 15.54 7.89 7.58
C MET A 184 14.24 8.62 7.22
N GLN A 185 13.19 8.45 8.01
CA GLN A 185 11.91 9.16 7.89
C GLN A 185 11.91 10.48 8.68
N GLY A 186 13.05 10.87 9.26
CA GLY A 186 13.19 12.09 10.06
C GLY A 186 12.75 11.95 11.52
N GLN A 187 12.44 10.73 11.97
CA GLN A 187 12.18 10.49 13.39
C GLN A 187 13.50 10.32 14.11
N GLN A 188 13.81 11.27 14.98
CA GLN A 188 14.96 11.14 15.89
C GLN A 188 14.63 10.09 16.95
N GLY A 189 15.23 8.89 16.82
CA GLY A 189 15.38 7.97 17.93
C GLY A 189 16.38 8.51 18.96
N LYS A 190 16.70 7.73 20.01
CA LYS A 190 17.81 8.05 20.90
C LYS A 190 19.08 8.22 20.06
N ALA A 191 19.49 9.48 19.86
CA ALA A 191 20.71 9.79 19.15
C ALA A 191 21.91 9.30 19.98
N PRO A 192 22.92 8.67 19.35
CA PRO A 192 24.16 8.40 20.03
C PRO A 192 24.79 9.72 20.50
N ASP A 193 25.35 9.73 21.67
CA ASP A 193 25.98 10.93 22.29
C ASP A 193 27.24 11.41 21.57
N THR A 194 27.70 10.71 20.53
CA THR A 194 28.92 11.02 19.79
C THR A 194 28.64 11.20 18.30
N VAL A 195 29.35 12.16 17.69
CA VAL A 195 29.31 12.43 16.23
C VAL A 195 29.70 11.17 15.43
N GLY A 196 30.65 10.39 15.89
CA GLY A 196 31.08 9.14 15.26
C GLY A 196 29.98 8.09 15.27
N GLY A 197 29.30 7.93 16.41
CA GLY A 197 28.14 7.01 16.51
C GLY A 197 27.00 7.39 15.59
N MET A 198 26.69 8.70 15.47
CA MET A 198 25.68 9.22 14.56
C MET A 198 26.06 8.98 13.10
N THR A 199 27.33 9.16 12.74
CA THR A 199 27.80 8.89 11.37
C THR A 199 27.69 7.42 11.00
N ILE A 200 28.07 6.51 11.91
CA ILE A 200 27.94 5.06 11.69
C ILE A 200 26.47 4.67 11.53
N LEU A 201 25.60 5.16 12.41
CA LEU A 201 24.16 4.89 12.34
C LEU A 201 23.55 5.36 11.03
N ASN A 202 23.87 6.57 10.59
CA ASN A 202 23.40 7.13 9.32
C ASN A 202 23.95 6.37 8.11
N ASN A 203 25.21 5.95 8.15
CA ASN A 203 25.81 5.15 7.09
C ASN A 203 25.13 3.78 6.97
N ASN A 204 24.88 3.10 8.08
CA ASN A 204 24.18 1.82 8.09
C ASN A 204 22.73 1.96 7.59
N ALA A 205 22.00 2.96 8.08
CA ALA A 205 20.66 3.26 7.65
C ALA A 205 20.56 3.60 6.15
N SER A 206 21.59 4.26 5.60
CA SER A 206 21.62 4.66 4.18
C SER A 206 22.01 3.52 3.21
N THR A 207 22.46 2.38 3.70
CA THR A 207 22.98 1.27 2.86
C THR A 207 21.95 0.76 1.85
N VAL A 208 20.70 0.58 2.29
CA VAL A 208 19.62 0.10 1.40
C VAL A 208 19.32 1.13 0.31
N LYS A 209 19.26 2.42 0.66
CA LYS A 209 19.03 3.50 -0.33
C LYS A 209 20.16 3.60 -1.34
N ARG A 210 21.43 3.48 -0.89
CA ARG A 210 22.58 3.49 -1.79
C ARG A 210 22.52 2.32 -2.78
N ARG A 211 22.15 1.12 -2.30
CA ARG A 211 21.96 -0.03 -3.19
C ARG A 211 20.87 0.22 -4.23
N ILE A 212 19.75 0.81 -3.82
CA ILE A 212 18.64 1.14 -4.73
C ILE A 212 19.08 2.19 -5.75
N ALA A 213 19.75 3.26 -5.30
CA ALA A 213 20.29 4.29 -6.18
C ALA A 213 21.25 3.69 -7.21
N ARG A 214 22.18 2.85 -6.76
CA ARG A 214 23.11 2.15 -7.65
C ARG A 214 22.38 1.25 -8.67
N THR A 215 21.38 0.50 -8.21
CA THR A 215 20.57 -0.33 -9.13
C THR A 215 19.81 0.53 -10.14
N PHE A 216 19.36 1.73 -9.74
CA PHE A 216 18.75 2.67 -10.66
C PHE A 216 19.74 3.18 -11.70
N ASP A 217 20.96 3.57 -11.27
CA ASP A 217 22.00 4.03 -12.18
C ASP A 217 22.40 2.94 -13.18
N ASP A 218 22.64 1.72 -12.71
CA ASP A 218 23.06 0.60 -13.55
C ASP A 218 21.96 0.13 -14.52
N ARG A 219 20.69 0.23 -14.17
CA ARG A 219 19.58 -0.32 -14.96
C ARG A 219 18.75 0.69 -15.73
N VAL A 220 18.81 1.94 -15.35
CA VAL A 220 18.02 3.02 -15.98
C VAL A 220 18.92 4.10 -16.54
N THR A 221 19.77 4.71 -15.70
CA THR A 221 20.57 5.88 -16.11
C THR A 221 21.59 5.51 -17.18
N GLU A 222 22.40 4.48 -16.95
CA GLU A 222 23.45 4.05 -17.87
C GLU A 222 22.88 3.56 -19.22
N PRO A 223 21.91 2.63 -19.29
CA PRO A 223 21.33 2.21 -20.55
C PRO A 223 20.63 3.35 -21.31
N HIS A 224 19.95 4.23 -20.57
CA HIS A 224 19.29 5.39 -21.19
C HIS A 224 20.28 6.33 -21.87
N ILE A 225 21.36 6.69 -21.17
CA ILE A 225 22.41 7.56 -21.71
C ILE A 225 23.09 6.90 -22.89
N SER A 226 23.38 5.59 -22.81
CA SER A 226 24.03 4.84 -23.89
C SER A 226 23.19 4.84 -25.17
N ARG A 227 21.87 4.58 -25.05
CA ARG A 227 20.96 4.65 -26.22
C ARG A 227 20.82 6.07 -26.78
N TYR A 228 20.79 7.07 -25.90
CA TYR A 228 20.74 8.46 -26.36
C TYR A 228 22.01 8.87 -27.09
N TYR A 229 23.17 8.42 -26.63
CA TYR A 229 24.44 8.63 -27.29
C TYR A 229 24.51 7.91 -28.65
N GLU A 230 24.08 6.66 -28.76
CA GLU A 230 23.95 5.91 -30.00
C GLU A 230 23.07 6.66 -31.01
N TYR A 231 21.91 7.14 -30.57
CA TYR A 231 21.00 7.93 -31.41
C TYR A 231 21.66 9.19 -31.96
N LEU A 232 22.42 9.93 -31.15
CA LEU A 232 23.13 11.12 -31.57
C LEU A 232 24.25 10.81 -32.55
N LEU A 233 24.92 9.67 -32.42
CA LEU A 233 25.96 9.25 -33.38
C LEU A 233 25.39 8.87 -34.75
N LEU A 234 24.18 8.31 -34.78
CA LEU A 234 23.55 7.86 -36.01
C LEU A 234 22.77 8.96 -36.74
N HIS A 235 22.22 9.93 -36.00
CA HIS A 235 21.28 10.92 -36.52
C HIS A 235 21.62 12.37 -36.17
N GLY A 236 22.73 12.64 -35.44
CA GLY A 236 23.18 13.96 -34.98
C GLY A 236 24.20 14.70 -35.91
#